data_864577b3ef0d3f8cffd8ba523dd63de1
#
_entry.id   864577b3ef0d3f8cffd8ba523dd63de1
#
_cell.length_a   1.000
_cell.length_b   1.000
_cell.length_c   1.000
_cell.angle_alpha   90.00
_cell.angle_beta   90.00
_cell.angle_gamma   90.00
#
_symmetry.space_group_name_H-M   'P 1'
#
loop_
_entity.id
_entity.type
_entity.pdbx_description
1 polymer ?
#
loop_
_entity_poly.entity_id
_entity_poly.type
_entity_poly.pdbx_seq_one_letter_code
_entity_poly.pdbx_strand_id
1 'polypeptide(L)'
;ACFMPEDLNDADAWRCALDLLAGQLTTTNDDIMRRGGVIALVGPTGVGKTTTVAKLAAQFAKRHGADQVALITTDTFRIGAFEQLATFGRIIGCPVKQARDHEELALLLTQLQQRKLILIDTAGMSQRDVRLAENLSALVHNSRVKIKSYLVLSATSQARVMQETVDHFKRISLAGCIFTKLDECLSLGEIINVAIQNALPVSYLTNGQRVPEDIDIAEATTMVAQAEQLRMAHNSSGHQWYQDGLTRTEETYA
;
A
#
# COMPACT_ATOMS: atom_id res chain seq x y z
N ALA A 1 -22.90 -11.58 14.58
CA ALA A 1 -23.62 -12.53 13.73
C ALA A 1 -24.49 -11.72 12.78
N CYS A 2 -24.10 -11.62 11.50
CA CYS A 2 -24.96 -11.03 10.47
C CYS A 2 -26.01 -12.08 10.10
N PHE A 3 -27.29 -11.74 10.30
CA PHE A 3 -28.40 -12.54 9.86
C PHE A 3 -28.51 -12.41 8.33
N MET A 4 -28.28 -13.49 7.61
CA MET A 4 -28.76 -13.64 6.24
C MET A 4 -30.26 -13.96 6.29
N PRO A 5 -31.12 -13.33 5.49
CA PRO A 5 -32.51 -13.75 5.34
C PRO A 5 -32.58 -15.18 4.80
N GLU A 6 -33.46 -16.01 5.36
CA GLU A 6 -33.56 -17.45 5.02
C GLU A 6 -34.11 -17.73 3.61
N ASP A 7 -34.67 -16.74 2.92
CA ASP A 7 -35.37 -16.89 1.62
C ASP A 7 -34.60 -16.30 0.40
N LEU A 8 -33.27 -16.10 0.50
CA LEU A 8 -32.49 -15.58 -0.63
C LEU A 8 -32.10 -16.71 -1.60
N ASN A 9 -32.21 -16.44 -2.91
CA ASN A 9 -31.55 -17.30 -3.89
C ASN A 9 -30.00 -17.18 -3.78
N ASP A 10 -29.28 -18.17 -4.31
CA ASP A 10 -27.82 -18.24 -4.20
C ASP A 10 -27.09 -16.98 -4.70
N ALA A 11 -27.60 -16.34 -5.76
CA ALA A 11 -27.00 -15.14 -6.33
C ALA A 11 -27.17 -13.92 -5.41
N ASP A 12 -28.35 -13.76 -4.81
CA ASP A 12 -28.61 -12.66 -3.88
C ASP A 12 -27.91 -12.90 -2.54
N ALA A 13 -27.84 -14.14 -2.08
CA ALA A 13 -27.07 -14.52 -0.89
C ALA A 13 -25.58 -14.20 -1.09
N TRP A 14 -25.03 -14.51 -2.25
CA TRP A 14 -23.64 -14.18 -2.59
C TRP A 14 -23.39 -12.67 -2.63
N ARG A 15 -24.28 -11.90 -3.25
CA ARG A 15 -24.19 -10.43 -3.27
C ARG A 15 -24.22 -9.84 -1.87
N CYS A 16 -25.13 -10.31 -1.03
CA CYS A 16 -25.23 -9.90 0.37
C CYS A 16 -23.92 -10.22 1.14
N ALA A 17 -23.31 -11.38 0.89
CA ALA A 17 -22.03 -11.74 1.51
C ALA A 17 -20.89 -10.81 1.08
N LEU A 18 -20.83 -10.40 -0.19
CA LEU A 18 -19.85 -9.44 -0.69
C LEU A 18 -20.05 -8.04 -0.08
N ASP A 19 -21.29 -7.59 0.06
CA ASP A 19 -21.62 -6.30 0.70
C ASP A 19 -21.24 -6.31 2.18
N LEU A 20 -21.49 -7.42 2.89
CA LEU A 20 -21.07 -7.59 4.28
C LEU A 20 -19.54 -7.59 4.40
N LEU A 21 -18.83 -8.24 3.48
CA LEU A 21 -17.36 -8.24 3.44
C LEU A 21 -16.82 -6.82 3.22
N ALA A 22 -17.40 -6.07 2.26
CA ALA A 22 -17.03 -4.68 2.03
C ALA A 22 -17.28 -3.81 3.26
N GLY A 23 -18.36 -4.05 4.00
CA GLY A 23 -18.66 -3.35 5.25
C GLY A 23 -17.67 -3.60 6.39
N GLN A 24 -16.89 -4.69 6.33
CA GLN A 24 -15.83 -4.98 7.32
C GLN A 24 -14.49 -4.33 6.95
N LEU A 25 -14.31 -3.94 5.70
CA LEU A 25 -13.07 -3.34 5.22
C LEU A 25 -13.05 -1.85 5.50
N THR A 26 -12.16 -1.39 6.38
CA THR A 26 -12.00 0.03 6.70
C THR A 26 -11.07 0.71 5.70
N THR A 27 -11.40 1.93 5.27
CA THR A 27 -10.56 2.77 4.41
C THR A 27 -10.30 4.13 5.05
N THR A 28 -9.22 4.83 4.64
CA THR A 28 -8.85 6.16 5.18
C THR A 28 -9.51 7.34 4.47
N ASN A 29 -10.25 7.10 3.39
CA ASN A 29 -10.97 8.12 2.60
C ASN A 29 -10.07 9.29 2.12
N ASP A 30 -8.92 8.96 1.50
CA ASP A 30 -8.00 9.95 0.88
C ASP A 30 -7.44 11.01 1.84
N ASP A 31 -7.09 10.62 3.05
CA ASP A 31 -6.64 11.57 4.07
C ASP A 31 -5.31 12.26 3.74
N ILE A 32 -4.38 11.60 3.02
CA ILE A 32 -3.09 12.16 2.64
C ILE A 32 -3.27 13.32 1.64
N MET A 33 -4.05 13.11 0.58
CA MET A 33 -4.27 14.10 -0.47
C MET A 33 -5.11 15.29 0.00
N ARG A 34 -5.99 15.08 0.98
CA ARG A 34 -6.86 16.13 1.53
C ARG A 34 -6.19 16.94 2.61
N ARG A 35 -5.48 16.29 3.52
CA ARG A 35 -4.95 16.90 4.74
C ARG A 35 -3.46 17.22 4.67
N GLY A 36 -2.71 16.49 3.83
CA GLY A 36 -1.26 16.54 3.85
C GLY A 36 -0.68 16.06 5.19
N GLY A 37 0.40 16.70 5.62
CA GLY A 37 1.11 16.38 6.86
C GLY A 37 2.43 15.70 6.63
N VAL A 38 3.00 15.12 7.68
CA VAL A 38 4.24 14.33 7.59
C VAL A 38 3.89 12.85 7.57
N ILE A 39 4.23 12.20 6.48
CA ILE A 39 3.84 10.82 6.18
C ILE A 39 5.09 9.98 5.99
N ALA A 40 5.24 8.91 6.75
CA ALA A 40 6.31 7.93 6.58
C ALA A 40 5.75 6.65 5.94
N LEU A 41 6.37 6.19 4.85
CA LEU A 41 6.08 4.88 4.28
C LEU A 41 7.04 3.85 4.86
N VAL A 42 6.50 2.87 5.57
CA VAL A 42 7.26 1.79 6.21
C VAL A 42 6.91 0.45 5.58
N GLY A 43 7.78 -0.54 5.70
CA GLY A 43 7.52 -1.88 5.15
C GLY A 43 8.77 -2.57 4.62
N PRO A 44 8.65 -3.83 4.17
CA PRO A 44 9.77 -4.64 3.68
C PRO A 44 10.48 -4.03 2.48
N THR A 45 11.67 -4.56 2.18
CA THR A 45 12.40 -4.21 0.95
C THR A 45 11.63 -4.71 -0.28
N GLY A 46 11.63 -3.92 -1.36
CA GLY A 46 11.06 -4.34 -2.65
C GLY A 46 9.53 -4.24 -2.78
N VAL A 47 8.82 -3.80 -1.73
CA VAL A 47 7.34 -3.65 -1.78
C VAL A 47 6.87 -2.38 -2.52
N GLY A 48 7.77 -1.53 -3.03
CA GLY A 48 7.37 -0.35 -3.83
C GLY A 48 7.23 0.95 -3.04
N LYS A 49 7.84 1.11 -1.84
CA LYS A 49 7.77 2.34 -1.03
C LYS A 49 8.18 3.59 -1.80
N THR A 50 9.38 3.61 -2.37
CA THR A 50 9.93 4.74 -3.12
C THR A 50 9.04 5.14 -4.29
N THR A 51 8.54 4.17 -5.05
CA THR A 51 7.61 4.43 -6.16
C THR A 51 6.27 4.98 -5.67
N THR A 52 5.76 4.47 -4.55
CA THR A 52 4.53 4.97 -3.92
C THR A 52 4.70 6.40 -3.42
N VAL A 53 5.86 6.73 -2.78
CA VAL A 53 6.23 8.11 -2.40
C VAL A 53 6.18 9.02 -3.62
N ALA A 54 6.78 8.62 -4.74
CA ALA A 54 6.80 9.41 -5.97
C ALA A 54 5.38 9.63 -6.53
N LYS A 55 4.53 8.61 -6.55
CA LYS A 55 3.13 8.73 -7.02
C LYS A 55 2.32 9.68 -6.14
N LEU A 56 2.38 9.52 -4.82
CA LEU A 56 1.71 10.41 -3.87
C LEU A 56 2.21 11.85 -4.00
N ALA A 57 3.51 12.05 -4.09
CA ALA A 57 4.12 13.37 -4.26
C ALA A 57 3.65 14.05 -5.54
N ALA A 58 3.68 13.34 -6.67
CA ALA A 58 3.29 13.88 -7.96
C ALA A 58 1.79 14.21 -8.02
N GLN A 59 0.92 13.33 -7.48
CA GLN A 59 -0.51 13.62 -7.38
C GLN A 59 -0.79 14.84 -6.48
N PHE A 60 -0.11 14.95 -5.33
CA PHE A 60 -0.29 16.08 -4.42
C PHE A 60 0.23 17.38 -5.07
N ALA A 61 1.39 17.33 -5.71
CA ALA A 61 1.95 18.48 -6.43
C ALA A 61 1.03 18.98 -7.56
N LYS A 62 0.39 18.06 -8.28
CA LYS A 62 -0.60 18.39 -9.31
C LYS A 62 -1.82 19.12 -8.74
N ARG A 63 -2.25 18.79 -7.53
CA ARG A 63 -3.44 19.38 -6.87
C ARG A 63 -3.12 20.68 -6.12
N HIS A 64 -1.96 20.78 -5.50
CA HIS A 64 -1.62 21.83 -4.52
C HIS A 64 -0.41 22.68 -4.88
N GLY A 65 0.36 22.29 -5.91
CA GLY A 65 1.63 22.89 -6.28
C GLY A 65 2.84 22.11 -5.77
N ALA A 66 3.91 22.07 -6.55
CA ALA A 66 5.15 21.38 -6.21
C ALA A 66 5.88 22.03 -5.02
N ASP A 67 5.70 23.33 -4.81
CA ASP A 67 6.21 24.09 -3.68
C ASP A 67 5.58 23.66 -2.35
N GLN A 68 4.45 22.94 -2.36
CA GLN A 68 3.79 22.41 -1.17
C GLN A 68 4.29 21.03 -0.76
N VAL A 69 5.18 20.41 -1.54
CA VAL A 69 5.68 19.05 -1.32
C VAL A 69 7.16 19.05 -0.98
N ALA A 70 7.59 18.15 -0.11
CA ALA A 70 8.99 17.80 0.09
C ALA A 70 9.14 16.30 0.30
N LEU A 71 10.27 15.75 -0.14
CA LEU A 71 10.63 14.34 0.01
C LEU A 71 11.83 14.21 0.92
N ILE A 72 11.82 13.23 1.80
CA ILE A 72 12.96 12.86 2.63
C ILE A 72 13.19 11.36 2.46
N THR A 73 14.43 10.92 2.25
CA THR A 73 14.79 9.51 2.37
C THR A 73 15.61 9.26 3.60
N THR A 74 15.35 8.16 4.29
CA THR A 74 16.20 7.62 5.36
C THR A 74 16.91 6.36 4.91
N ASP A 75 16.78 5.95 3.64
CA ASP A 75 17.49 4.82 3.04
C ASP A 75 18.93 5.23 2.68
N THR A 76 19.83 5.09 3.65
CA THR A 76 21.24 5.40 3.50
C THR A 76 22.08 4.17 3.12
N PHE A 77 21.49 2.98 3.13
CA PHE A 77 22.19 1.71 2.91
C PHE A 77 22.13 1.24 1.46
N ARG A 78 21.02 1.50 0.77
CA ARG A 78 20.84 1.07 -0.62
C ARG A 78 21.52 2.04 -1.57
N ILE A 79 22.53 1.54 -2.30
CA ILE A 79 23.23 2.32 -3.34
C ILE A 79 22.20 2.80 -4.37
N GLY A 80 22.21 4.09 -4.68
CA GLY A 80 21.31 4.72 -5.65
C GLY A 80 19.90 5.04 -5.13
N ALA A 81 19.57 4.78 -3.85
CA ALA A 81 18.24 5.07 -3.30
C ALA A 81 17.93 6.57 -3.31
N PHE A 82 18.90 7.39 -2.88
CA PHE A 82 18.77 8.84 -2.92
C PHE A 82 18.63 9.36 -4.36
N GLU A 83 19.46 8.90 -5.28
CA GLU A 83 19.46 9.32 -6.69
C GLU A 83 18.14 8.96 -7.37
N GLN A 84 17.56 7.80 -7.05
CA GLN A 84 16.25 7.39 -7.54
C GLN A 84 15.18 8.37 -7.06
N LEU A 85 15.12 8.67 -5.77
CA LEU A 85 14.14 9.61 -5.22
C LEU A 85 14.38 11.03 -5.71
N ALA A 86 15.65 11.47 -5.82
CA ALA A 86 16.05 12.77 -6.35
C ALA A 86 15.62 12.96 -7.81
N THR A 87 15.66 11.91 -8.61
CA THR A 87 15.15 11.94 -9.99
C THR A 87 13.66 12.22 -10.03
N PHE A 88 12.85 11.54 -9.18
CA PHE A 88 11.43 11.85 -9.04
C PHE A 88 11.20 13.29 -8.55
N GLY A 89 11.94 13.73 -7.53
CA GLY A 89 11.82 15.08 -7.01
C GLY A 89 12.11 16.15 -8.06
N ARG A 90 13.10 15.92 -8.95
CA ARG A 90 13.43 16.82 -10.07
C ARG A 90 12.31 16.89 -11.08
N ILE A 91 11.70 15.74 -11.43
CA ILE A 91 10.57 15.69 -12.38
C ILE A 91 9.34 16.39 -11.79
N ILE A 92 9.06 16.17 -10.49
CA ILE A 92 7.91 16.77 -9.79
C ILE A 92 8.13 18.26 -9.51
N GLY A 93 9.39 18.70 -9.39
CA GLY A 93 9.76 20.08 -9.03
C GLY A 93 9.77 20.33 -7.52
N CYS A 94 9.96 19.29 -6.69
CA CYS A 94 9.99 19.41 -5.24
C CYS A 94 11.37 19.04 -4.66
N PRO A 95 11.74 19.63 -3.49
CA PRO A 95 13.02 19.33 -2.86
C PRO A 95 13.07 17.90 -2.32
N VAL A 96 14.25 17.27 -2.47
CA VAL A 96 14.57 15.97 -1.89
C VAL A 96 15.73 16.13 -0.92
N LYS A 97 15.60 15.57 0.27
CA LYS A 97 16.62 15.56 1.31
C LYS A 97 16.90 14.15 1.78
N GLN A 98 18.08 13.93 2.33
CA GLN A 98 18.46 12.68 2.96
C GLN A 98 18.69 12.92 4.45
N ALA A 99 18.15 12.06 5.30
CA ALA A 99 18.41 12.04 6.73
C ALA A 99 19.18 10.76 7.08
N ARG A 100 20.35 10.89 7.70
CA ARG A 100 21.20 9.75 8.10
C ARG A 100 20.79 9.17 9.43
N ASP A 101 20.24 10.01 10.29
CA ASP A 101 19.79 9.66 11.62
C ASP A 101 18.53 10.43 12.01
N HIS A 102 18.09 10.21 13.24
CA HIS A 102 16.87 10.83 13.76
C HIS A 102 17.03 12.32 14.06
N GLU A 103 18.23 12.79 14.41
CA GLU A 103 18.49 14.20 14.70
C GLU A 103 18.44 15.02 13.42
N GLU A 104 19.07 14.53 12.35
CA GLU A 104 19.03 15.13 11.03
C GLU A 104 17.60 15.15 10.47
N LEU A 105 16.82 14.06 10.67
CA LEU A 105 15.41 14.03 10.28
C LEU A 105 14.60 15.12 11.02
N ALA A 106 14.79 15.27 12.33
CA ALA A 106 14.09 16.29 13.11
C ALA A 106 14.42 17.72 12.65
N LEU A 107 15.70 17.97 12.32
CA LEU A 107 16.14 19.25 11.74
C LEU A 107 15.48 19.51 10.37
N LEU A 108 15.47 18.51 9.48
CA LEU A 108 14.85 18.62 8.17
C LEU A 108 13.34 18.87 8.26
N LEU A 109 12.64 18.19 9.17
CA LEU A 109 11.22 18.41 9.40
C LEU A 109 10.94 19.85 9.86
N THR A 110 11.80 20.42 10.71
CA THR A 110 11.70 21.82 11.13
C THR A 110 11.95 22.78 9.96
N GLN A 111 12.95 22.51 9.12
CA GLN A 111 13.25 23.34 7.94
C GLN A 111 12.12 23.31 6.91
N LEU A 112 11.44 22.18 6.78
CA LEU A 112 10.39 21.93 5.80
C LEU A 112 8.96 22.16 6.32
N GLN A 113 8.80 22.68 7.53
CA GLN A 113 7.50 22.85 8.20
C GLN A 113 6.47 23.68 7.44
N GLN A 114 6.92 24.51 6.50
CA GLN A 114 6.05 25.30 5.61
C GLN A 114 5.45 24.46 4.47
N ARG A 115 5.92 23.24 4.26
CA ARG A 115 5.39 22.33 3.23
C ARG A 115 4.11 21.66 3.76
N LYS A 116 3.10 21.62 2.90
CA LYS A 116 1.81 20.99 3.23
C LYS A 116 1.90 19.48 3.33
N LEU A 117 2.79 18.87 2.52
CA LEU A 117 3.06 17.44 2.53
C LEU A 117 4.56 17.18 2.56
N ILE A 118 5.00 16.40 3.56
CA ILE A 118 6.35 15.85 3.63
C ILE A 118 6.21 14.33 3.58
N LEU A 119 6.81 13.70 2.58
CA LEU A 119 6.83 12.24 2.43
C LEU A 119 8.20 11.71 2.80
N ILE A 120 8.23 10.73 3.70
CA ILE A 120 9.45 10.07 4.17
C ILE A 120 9.50 8.65 3.56
N ASP A 121 10.46 8.44 2.66
CA ASP A 121 10.80 7.12 2.12
C ASP A 121 11.77 6.44 3.08
N THR A 122 11.33 5.39 3.76
CA THR A 122 12.18 4.68 4.70
C THR A 122 12.93 3.53 4.02
N ALA A 123 14.11 3.20 4.55
CA ALA A 123 14.80 1.97 4.18
C ALA A 123 13.86 0.77 4.31
N GLY A 124 13.99 -0.19 3.40
CA GLY A 124 13.26 -1.45 3.52
C GLY A 124 13.78 -2.20 4.74
N MET A 125 12.91 -2.37 5.72
CA MET A 125 13.27 -3.09 6.94
C MET A 125 13.21 -4.59 6.69
N SER A 126 14.33 -5.28 6.88
CA SER A 126 14.28 -6.71 7.14
C SER A 126 13.61 -6.92 8.50
N GLN A 127 13.07 -8.11 8.75
CA GLN A 127 12.46 -8.45 10.06
C GLN A 127 13.38 -8.19 11.27
N ARG A 128 14.66 -7.86 11.06
CA ARG A 128 15.67 -7.59 12.08
C ARG A 128 15.87 -6.11 12.43
N ASP A 129 15.35 -5.18 11.63
CA ASP A 129 15.58 -3.72 11.80
C ASP A 129 14.47 -3.02 12.60
N VAL A 130 14.01 -3.65 13.68
CA VAL A 130 13.04 -3.09 14.65
C VAL A 130 13.48 -1.72 15.19
N ARG A 131 14.80 -1.50 15.29
CA ARG A 131 15.38 -0.27 15.85
C ARG A 131 15.02 1.00 15.09
N LEU A 132 14.89 0.93 13.76
CA LEU A 132 14.50 2.12 12.98
C LEU A 132 13.01 2.44 13.19
N ALA A 133 12.18 1.42 13.34
CA ALA A 133 10.76 1.59 13.68
C ALA A 133 10.58 2.18 15.09
N GLU A 134 11.37 1.73 16.04
CA GLU A 134 11.40 2.29 17.41
C GLU A 134 11.94 3.71 17.40
N ASN A 135 12.96 4.01 16.60
CA ASN A 135 13.49 5.36 16.43
C ASN A 135 12.47 6.30 15.76
N LEU A 136 11.70 5.85 14.77
CA LEU A 136 10.59 6.62 14.21
C LEU A 136 9.49 6.84 15.26
N SER A 137 9.18 5.86 16.10
CA SER A 137 8.24 6.01 17.22
C SER A 137 8.75 7.00 18.27
N ALA A 138 10.04 6.95 18.60
CA ALA A 138 10.67 7.92 19.53
C ALA A 138 10.65 9.35 18.97
N LEU A 139 10.84 9.50 17.64
CA LEU A 139 10.71 10.80 16.96
C LEU A 139 9.28 11.33 17.02
N VAL A 140 8.29 10.45 16.84
CA VAL A 140 6.87 10.80 16.98
C VAL A 140 6.55 11.31 18.38
N HIS A 141 7.17 10.74 19.42
CA HIS A 141 6.96 11.15 20.81
C HIS A 141 7.72 12.43 21.20
N ASN A 142 8.88 12.67 20.61
CA ASN A 142 9.75 13.80 20.97
C ASN A 142 9.62 15.01 20.02
N SER A 143 9.00 14.86 18.84
CA SER A 143 8.80 15.96 17.91
C SER A 143 7.45 16.64 18.13
N ARG A 144 7.42 17.98 17.99
CA ARG A 144 6.16 18.75 17.91
C ARG A 144 5.34 18.43 16.64
N VAL A 145 5.89 17.60 15.74
CA VAL A 145 5.32 17.25 14.44
C VAL A 145 4.82 15.81 14.49
N LYS A 146 3.52 15.61 14.29
CA LYS A 146 2.92 14.27 14.25
C LYS A 146 3.23 13.59 12.91
N ILE A 147 4.07 12.54 12.94
CA ILE A 147 4.34 11.69 11.78
C ILE A 147 3.29 10.59 11.73
N LYS A 148 2.61 10.42 10.59
CA LYS A 148 1.70 9.30 10.32
C LYS A 148 2.45 8.23 9.54
N SER A 149 2.47 7.01 10.05
CA SER A 149 3.12 5.87 9.38
C SER A 149 2.10 5.04 8.62
N TYR A 150 2.38 4.74 7.35
CA TYR A 150 1.58 3.85 6.50
C TYR A 150 2.41 2.64 6.14
N LEU A 151 1.84 1.45 6.38
CA LEU A 151 2.49 0.20 6.04
C LEU A 151 2.27 -0.12 4.55
N VAL A 152 3.36 -0.27 3.80
CA VAL A 152 3.31 -0.67 2.39
C VAL A 152 3.51 -2.17 2.29
N LEU A 153 2.55 -2.85 1.66
CA LEU A 153 2.52 -4.29 1.45
C LEU A 153 2.35 -4.60 -0.04
N SER A 154 3.03 -5.63 -0.52
CA SER A 154 2.83 -6.11 -1.89
C SER A 154 1.65 -7.07 -1.96
N ALA A 155 0.71 -6.86 -2.88
CA ALA A 155 -0.42 -7.77 -3.13
C ALA A 155 0.03 -9.15 -3.66
N THR A 156 1.27 -9.25 -4.18
CA THR A 156 1.86 -10.52 -4.64
C THR A 156 2.48 -11.34 -3.52
N SER A 157 2.48 -10.83 -2.29
CA SER A 157 3.02 -11.56 -1.12
C SER A 157 2.01 -12.59 -0.63
N GLN A 158 2.51 -13.74 -0.17
CA GLN A 158 1.66 -14.73 0.49
C GLN A 158 1.01 -14.15 1.75
N ALA A 159 -0.23 -14.55 2.03
CA ALA A 159 -1.01 -14.08 3.19
C ALA A 159 -0.23 -14.19 4.52
N ARG A 160 0.47 -15.32 4.73
CA ARG A 160 1.27 -15.54 5.94
C ARG A 160 2.43 -14.54 6.05
N VAL A 161 3.11 -14.24 4.94
CA VAL A 161 4.22 -13.26 4.92
C VAL A 161 3.70 -11.85 5.20
N MET A 162 2.54 -11.50 4.65
CA MET A 162 1.88 -10.23 4.96
C MET A 162 1.49 -10.14 6.43
N GLN A 163 0.92 -11.21 7.00
CA GLN A 163 0.54 -11.26 8.41
C GLN A 163 1.75 -11.09 9.32
N GLU A 164 2.83 -11.83 9.09
CA GLU A 164 4.09 -11.68 9.84
C GLU A 164 4.64 -10.26 9.74
N THR A 165 4.54 -9.64 8.55
CA THR A 165 4.92 -8.24 8.35
C THR A 165 4.06 -7.28 9.18
N VAL A 166 2.75 -7.44 9.15
CA VAL A 166 1.83 -6.61 9.95
C VAL A 166 2.14 -6.76 11.44
N ASP A 167 2.31 -7.99 11.93
CA ASP A 167 2.61 -8.27 13.34
C ASP A 167 3.92 -7.62 13.78
N HIS A 168 4.91 -7.58 12.89
CA HIS A 168 6.18 -6.90 13.14
C HIS A 168 6.01 -5.38 13.25
N PHE A 169 5.22 -4.78 12.35
CA PHE A 169 5.01 -3.33 12.31
C PHE A 169 3.91 -2.82 13.25
N LYS A 170 3.12 -3.69 13.90
CA LYS A 170 2.13 -3.30 14.93
C LYS A 170 2.72 -2.54 16.12
N ARG A 171 4.02 -2.66 16.34
CA ARG A 171 4.74 -1.89 17.38
C ARG A 171 4.77 -0.39 17.08
N ILE A 172 4.55 0.00 15.83
CA ILE A 172 4.41 1.38 15.40
C ILE A 172 2.91 1.69 15.31
N SER A 173 2.51 2.88 15.71
CA SER A 173 1.14 3.36 15.47
C SER A 173 0.94 3.56 13.96
N LEU A 174 0.32 2.61 13.28
CA LEU A 174 0.01 2.68 11.86
C LEU A 174 -1.27 3.49 11.66
N ALA A 175 -1.22 4.46 10.75
CA ALA A 175 -2.39 5.23 10.33
C ALA A 175 -3.22 4.49 9.28
N GLY A 176 -2.62 3.51 8.60
CA GLY A 176 -3.25 2.68 7.58
C GLY A 176 -2.21 1.88 6.79
N CYS A 177 -2.65 1.26 5.70
CA CYS A 177 -1.77 0.55 4.78
C CYS A 177 -2.00 0.96 3.33
N ILE A 178 -1.02 0.64 2.50
CA ILE A 178 -1.05 0.83 1.05
C ILE A 178 -0.68 -0.52 0.42
N PHE A 179 -1.54 -1.03 -0.44
CA PHE A 179 -1.24 -2.23 -1.20
C PHE A 179 -0.68 -1.87 -2.58
N THR A 180 0.38 -2.56 -2.98
CA THR A 180 1.09 -2.32 -4.23
C THR A 180 1.09 -3.55 -5.12
N LYS A 181 1.43 -3.38 -6.40
CA LYS A 181 1.57 -4.45 -7.40
C LYS A 181 0.27 -5.24 -7.61
N LEU A 182 -0.86 -4.52 -7.61
CA LEU A 182 -2.16 -5.15 -7.87
C LEU A 182 -2.24 -5.68 -9.31
N ASP A 183 -1.53 -5.06 -10.23
CA ASP A 183 -1.37 -5.48 -11.63
C ASP A 183 -0.65 -6.82 -11.80
N GLU A 184 0.12 -7.24 -10.79
CA GLU A 184 0.88 -8.51 -10.79
C GLU A 184 0.17 -9.61 -9.96
N CYS A 185 -0.94 -9.32 -9.27
CA CYS A 185 -1.59 -10.28 -8.38
C CYS A 185 -2.72 -11.06 -9.07
N LEU A 186 -2.89 -12.32 -8.69
CA LEU A 186 -3.94 -13.21 -9.21
C LEU A 186 -5.21 -13.22 -8.34
N SER A 187 -5.12 -12.73 -7.11
CA SER A 187 -6.21 -12.68 -6.14
C SER A 187 -6.03 -11.48 -5.21
N LEU A 188 -7.14 -10.86 -4.83
CA LEU A 188 -7.17 -9.80 -3.79
C LEU A 188 -7.67 -10.33 -2.43
N GLY A 189 -8.04 -11.60 -2.36
CA GLY A 189 -8.58 -12.19 -1.13
C GLY A 189 -7.62 -12.09 0.05
N GLU A 190 -6.33 -12.31 -0.19
CA GLU A 190 -5.30 -12.27 0.84
C GLU A 190 -5.13 -10.86 1.44
N ILE A 191 -5.12 -9.81 0.61
CA ILE A 191 -4.97 -8.43 1.10
C ILE A 191 -6.21 -7.96 1.85
N ILE A 192 -7.41 -8.32 1.39
CA ILE A 192 -8.67 -8.02 2.06
C ILE A 192 -8.70 -8.72 3.43
N ASN A 193 -8.36 -10.01 3.46
CA ASN A 193 -8.32 -10.79 4.70
C ASN A 193 -7.34 -10.20 5.72
N VAL A 194 -6.11 -9.88 5.30
CA VAL A 194 -5.10 -9.29 6.18
C VAL A 194 -5.55 -7.92 6.70
N ALA A 195 -6.15 -7.07 5.87
CA ALA A 195 -6.65 -5.77 6.28
C ALA A 195 -7.75 -5.89 7.35
N ILE A 196 -8.74 -6.78 7.13
CA ILE A 196 -9.87 -6.99 8.06
C ILE A 196 -9.38 -7.61 9.37
N GLN A 197 -8.59 -8.69 9.33
CA GLN A 197 -8.11 -9.39 10.53
C GLN A 197 -7.28 -8.49 11.45
N ASN A 198 -6.59 -7.51 10.88
CA ASN A 198 -5.75 -6.60 11.64
C ASN A 198 -6.39 -5.24 11.92
N ALA A 199 -7.66 -5.04 11.54
CA ALA A 199 -8.35 -3.74 11.61
C ALA A 199 -7.48 -2.60 11.04
N LEU A 200 -6.76 -2.89 9.93
CA LEU A 200 -5.80 -1.99 9.31
C LEU A 200 -6.48 -1.23 8.16
N PRO A 201 -6.72 0.09 8.29
CA PRO A 201 -7.40 0.84 7.24
C PRO A 201 -6.59 0.87 5.95
N VAL A 202 -7.22 0.57 4.82
CA VAL A 202 -6.58 0.66 3.50
C VAL A 202 -6.69 2.09 2.98
N SER A 203 -5.57 2.66 2.56
CA SER A 203 -5.49 4.06 2.11
C SER A 203 -5.44 4.18 0.59
N TYR A 204 -4.49 3.51 -0.02
CA TYR A 204 -4.27 3.54 -1.45
C TYR A 204 -3.92 2.17 -2.00
N LEU A 205 -4.17 2.02 -3.30
CA LEU A 205 -3.83 0.85 -4.10
C LEU A 205 -2.95 1.29 -5.26
N THR A 206 -1.87 0.55 -5.56
CA THR A 206 -1.10 0.82 -6.78
C THR A 206 -1.17 -0.37 -7.72
N ASN A 207 -1.45 -0.09 -9.00
CA ASN A 207 -1.82 -1.05 -10.03
C ASN A 207 -0.98 -0.92 -11.30
N GLY A 208 0.29 -0.53 -11.17
CA GLY A 208 1.22 -0.40 -12.31
C GLY A 208 2.45 0.43 -11.97
N GLN A 209 3.21 0.81 -13.00
CA GLN A 209 4.51 1.47 -12.85
C GLN A 209 4.50 2.96 -13.20
N ARG A 210 3.41 3.49 -13.80
CA ARG A 210 3.33 4.89 -14.20
C ARG A 210 3.18 5.82 -12.99
N VAL A 211 3.89 6.93 -13.03
CA VAL A 211 3.87 7.97 -12.01
C VAL A 211 3.39 9.27 -12.68
N PRO A 212 2.29 9.86 -12.23
CA PRO A 212 1.51 9.59 -11.03
C PRO A 212 0.25 8.71 -11.22
N GLU A 213 0.02 8.12 -12.40
CA GLU A 213 -1.30 7.62 -12.82
C GLU A 213 -1.73 6.38 -12.03
N ASP A 214 -0.81 5.41 -11.83
CA ASP A 214 -1.15 4.07 -11.34
C ASP A 214 -1.21 4.01 -9.79
N ILE A 215 -2.00 4.91 -9.19
CA ILE A 215 -2.35 4.90 -7.77
C ILE A 215 -3.77 5.40 -7.59
N ASP A 216 -4.59 4.62 -6.90
CA ASP A 216 -5.99 4.90 -6.63
C ASP A 216 -6.25 4.98 -5.12
N ILE A 217 -7.27 5.74 -4.75
CA ILE A 217 -7.80 5.74 -3.39
C ILE A 217 -8.50 4.40 -3.15
N ALA A 218 -8.24 3.78 -2.02
CA ALA A 218 -8.88 2.53 -1.68
C ALA A 218 -10.35 2.75 -1.32
N GLU A 219 -11.22 2.01 -2.00
CA GLU A 219 -12.65 1.94 -1.73
C GLU A 219 -13.05 0.50 -1.48
N ALA A 220 -13.71 0.23 -0.36
CA ALA A 220 -14.02 -1.12 0.08
C ALA A 220 -14.87 -1.91 -0.94
N THR A 221 -15.90 -1.28 -1.48
CA THR A 221 -16.79 -1.89 -2.49
C THR A 221 -16.05 -2.20 -3.79
N THR A 222 -15.19 -1.29 -4.25
CA THR A 222 -14.37 -1.47 -5.45
C THR A 222 -13.36 -2.61 -5.27
N MET A 223 -12.69 -2.69 -4.11
CA MET A 223 -11.76 -3.78 -3.80
C MET A 223 -12.43 -5.15 -3.80
N VAL A 224 -13.62 -5.26 -3.19
CA VAL A 224 -14.37 -6.52 -3.15
C VAL A 224 -14.87 -6.89 -4.55
N ALA A 225 -15.35 -5.93 -5.33
CA ALA A 225 -15.77 -6.17 -6.72
C ALA A 225 -14.60 -6.64 -7.60
N GLN A 226 -13.43 -6.04 -7.47
CA GLN A 226 -12.21 -6.49 -8.18
C GLN A 226 -11.78 -7.90 -7.76
N ALA A 227 -11.86 -8.23 -6.46
CA ALA A 227 -11.57 -9.57 -5.96
C ALA A 227 -12.49 -10.62 -6.60
N GLU A 228 -13.79 -10.31 -6.73
CA GLU A 228 -14.77 -11.18 -7.35
C GLU A 228 -14.52 -11.34 -8.86
N GLN A 229 -14.17 -10.27 -9.57
CA GLN A 229 -13.81 -10.33 -10.98
C GLN A 229 -12.60 -11.24 -11.23
N LEU A 230 -11.53 -11.12 -10.42
CA LEU A 230 -10.35 -11.97 -10.53
C LEU A 230 -10.69 -13.44 -10.23
N ARG A 231 -11.56 -13.71 -9.24
CA ARG A 231 -12.04 -15.05 -8.93
C ARG A 231 -12.80 -15.69 -10.10
N MET A 232 -13.69 -14.92 -10.76
CA MET A 232 -14.44 -15.39 -11.92
C MET A 232 -13.52 -15.66 -13.12
N ALA A 233 -12.57 -14.77 -13.38
CA ALA A 233 -11.60 -14.93 -14.47
C ALA A 233 -10.74 -16.19 -14.28
N HIS A 234 -10.31 -16.47 -13.05
CA HIS A 234 -9.53 -17.68 -12.75
C HIS A 234 -10.34 -18.96 -12.96
N ASN A 235 -11.61 -18.98 -12.52
CA ASN A 235 -12.48 -20.14 -12.69
C ASN A 235 -12.79 -20.43 -14.17
N SER A 236 -12.95 -19.40 -15.00
CA SER A 236 -13.17 -19.58 -16.44
C SER A 236 -11.92 -20.09 -17.18
N SER A 237 -10.74 -19.68 -16.77
CA SER A 237 -9.47 -20.15 -17.36
C SER A 237 -9.16 -21.60 -16.98
N GLY A 238 -9.49 -22.03 -15.75
CA GLY A 238 -9.27 -23.40 -15.29
C GLY A 238 -10.06 -24.46 -16.06
N HIS A 239 -11.25 -24.13 -16.55
CA HIS A 239 -12.06 -25.06 -17.36
C HIS A 239 -11.48 -25.31 -18.76
N GLN A 240 -10.80 -24.35 -19.36
CA GLN A 240 -10.18 -24.50 -20.68
C GLN A 240 -9.01 -25.49 -20.70
N TRP A 241 -8.17 -25.48 -19.65
CA TRP A 241 -7.03 -26.40 -19.54
C TRP A 241 -7.45 -27.87 -19.39
N TYR A 242 -8.58 -28.12 -18.70
CA TYR A 242 -9.11 -29.49 -18.56
C TYR A 242 -9.74 -30.02 -19.84
N GLN A 243 -10.38 -29.18 -20.65
CA GLN A 243 -10.97 -29.57 -21.92
C GLN A 243 -9.91 -29.84 -22.99
N ASP A 244 -8.87 -29.00 -23.10
CA ASP A 244 -7.76 -29.21 -24.06
C ASP A 244 -6.89 -30.43 -23.68
N GLY A 245 -6.80 -30.79 -22.40
CA GLY A 245 -6.11 -31.99 -21.93
C GLY A 245 -6.84 -33.28 -22.27
N LEU A 246 -8.16 -33.28 -22.26
CA LEU A 246 -8.97 -34.47 -22.61
C LEU A 246 -9.00 -34.73 -24.11
N THR A 247 -9.05 -33.70 -24.93
CA THR A 247 -9.04 -33.84 -26.41
C THR A 247 -7.68 -34.31 -26.94
N ARG A 248 -6.55 -33.97 -26.29
CA ARG A 248 -5.21 -34.45 -26.69
C ARG A 248 -4.95 -35.91 -26.35
N THR A 249 -5.63 -36.49 -25.36
CA THR A 249 -5.47 -37.91 -25.00
C THR A 249 -6.23 -38.85 -25.93
N GLU A 250 -7.29 -38.40 -26.59
CA GLU A 250 -8.04 -39.24 -27.57
C GLU A 250 -7.35 -39.34 -28.93
N GLU A 251 -6.56 -38.35 -29.35
CA GLU A 251 -5.82 -38.41 -30.63
C GLU A 251 -4.51 -39.23 -30.60
N THR A 252 -4.06 -39.66 -29.41
CA THR A 252 -2.78 -40.40 -29.29
C THR A 252 -2.96 -41.93 -29.27
N TYR A 253 -4.19 -42.44 -29.28
CA TYR A 253 -4.52 -43.86 -29.23
C TYR A 253 -5.44 -44.32 -30.41
N ALA A 254 -5.45 -43.60 -31.52
CA ALA A 254 -6.13 -44.02 -32.75
C ALA A 254 -5.14 -44.49 -33.83
#